data_91350e30b7b749f94f025d3004b806bb
#
_entry.id   91350e30b7b749f94f025d3004b806bb
#
_cell.length_a   1.000
_cell.length_b   1.000
_cell.length_c   1.000
_cell.angle_alpha   90.00
_cell.angle_beta   90.00
_cell.angle_gamma   90.00
#
_symmetry.space_group_name_H-M   'P 1'
#
loop_
_entity.id
_entity.type
_entity.pdbx_description
1 polymer ?
#
loop_
_entity_poly.entity_id
_entity_poly.type
_entity_poly.pdbx_seq_one_letter_code
_entity_poly.pdbx_strand_id
1 'polypeptide(L)'
;MTLEKQDFIAALQSYGEEPSILPDELWSIYQSAVTHSVIREKAAYPLSALMAQPAITVSAEAFLMEASRLMLEKRISGLPVVENKMLVGIITEGDLMAGFGVPVRAAQTSRMKKALDSWLHPHPISTSPTSTVGEVMIRSVVSAEPQQTLKEGLELMRRYQVTRLVIVDDQRQVVGIVTRSDILRFTSADPQTTPLLPPATAG
;
A
#
# COMPACT_ATOMS: atom_id res chain seq x y z
N MET A 1 0.66 12.92 -25.33
CA MET A 1 -0.51 13.84 -25.45
C MET A 1 -1.51 13.37 -24.38
N THR A 2 -1.70 14.16 -23.34
CA THR A 2 -2.59 13.79 -22.22
C THR A 2 -3.97 14.34 -22.53
N LEU A 3 -4.99 13.48 -22.57
CA LEU A 3 -6.37 13.87 -22.79
C LEU A 3 -6.90 14.55 -21.52
N GLU A 4 -7.42 15.77 -21.66
CA GLU A 4 -8.02 16.51 -20.55
C GLU A 4 -9.55 16.33 -20.53
N LYS A 5 -10.17 16.62 -19.37
CA LYS A 5 -11.63 16.53 -19.21
C LYS A 5 -12.38 17.38 -20.25
N GLN A 6 -11.82 18.53 -20.63
CA GLN A 6 -12.40 19.43 -21.62
C GLN A 6 -12.46 18.81 -23.02
N ASP A 7 -11.41 18.08 -23.42
CA ASP A 7 -11.36 17.37 -24.70
C ASP A 7 -12.42 16.27 -24.77
N PHE A 8 -12.62 15.57 -23.63
CA PHE A 8 -13.62 14.53 -23.51
C PHE A 8 -15.05 15.09 -23.59
N ILE A 9 -15.32 16.22 -22.89
CA ILE A 9 -16.64 16.91 -22.97
C ILE A 9 -16.91 17.41 -24.37
N ALA A 10 -15.91 18.01 -25.07
CA ALA A 10 -16.04 18.45 -26.43
C ALA A 10 -16.34 17.27 -27.39
N ALA A 11 -15.69 16.13 -27.18
CA ALA A 11 -15.98 14.91 -27.95
C ALA A 11 -17.40 14.40 -27.72
N LEU A 12 -17.92 14.41 -26.51
CA LEU A 12 -19.29 14.03 -26.19
C LEU A 12 -20.32 14.98 -26.87
N GLN A 13 -20.07 16.27 -26.83
CA GLN A 13 -20.94 17.26 -27.51
C GLN A 13 -20.97 17.07 -29.02
N SER A 14 -19.87 16.63 -29.63
CA SER A 14 -19.81 16.36 -31.08
C SER A 14 -20.52 15.06 -31.48
N TYR A 15 -20.83 14.18 -30.54
CA TYR A 15 -21.49 12.91 -30.82
C TYR A 15 -22.99 13.02 -31.08
N GLY A 16 -23.63 14.17 -30.74
CA GLY A 16 -24.98 14.53 -31.17
C GLY A 16 -26.13 13.89 -30.40
N GLU A 17 -25.90 13.03 -29.44
CA GLU A 17 -26.89 12.47 -28.50
C GLU A 17 -26.57 12.92 -27.09
N GLU A 18 -27.57 13.39 -26.33
CA GLU A 18 -27.40 13.64 -24.91
C GLU A 18 -27.19 12.29 -24.18
N PRO A 19 -26.03 12.04 -23.55
CA PRO A 19 -25.83 10.82 -22.83
C PRO A 19 -26.77 10.77 -21.62
N SER A 20 -27.36 9.62 -21.37
CA SER A 20 -28.21 9.37 -20.19
C SER A 20 -27.44 9.38 -18.85
N ILE A 21 -26.12 9.55 -18.91
CA ILE A 21 -25.20 9.62 -17.78
C ILE A 21 -24.56 11.00 -17.77
N LEU A 22 -24.36 11.59 -16.59
CA LEU A 22 -23.73 12.91 -16.45
C LEU A 22 -22.30 12.90 -17.01
N PRO A 23 -21.85 14.00 -17.69
CA PRO A 23 -20.50 14.09 -18.24
C PRO A 23 -19.39 13.79 -17.22
N ASP A 24 -19.59 14.15 -15.96
CA ASP A 24 -18.62 13.89 -14.88
C ASP A 24 -18.52 12.41 -14.51
N GLU A 25 -19.64 11.69 -14.56
CA GLU A 25 -19.66 10.25 -14.33
C GLU A 25 -18.99 9.50 -15.49
N LEU A 26 -19.28 9.90 -16.73
CA LEU A 26 -18.62 9.36 -17.92
C LEU A 26 -17.12 9.62 -17.91
N TRP A 27 -16.69 10.82 -17.50
CA TRP A 27 -15.28 11.14 -17.34
C TRP A 27 -14.62 10.25 -16.29
N SER A 28 -15.28 10.02 -15.16
CA SER A 28 -14.81 9.13 -14.09
C SER A 28 -14.66 7.68 -14.59
N ILE A 29 -15.64 7.20 -15.38
CA ILE A 29 -15.59 5.86 -16.00
C ILE A 29 -14.42 5.78 -16.98
N TYR A 30 -14.25 6.80 -17.83
CA TYR A 30 -13.13 6.87 -18.77
C TYR A 30 -11.78 6.84 -18.04
N GLN A 31 -11.56 7.65 -17.01
CA GLN A 31 -10.34 7.65 -16.23
C GLN A 31 -10.10 6.29 -15.57
N SER A 32 -11.15 5.67 -15.05
CA SER A 32 -11.08 4.32 -14.51
C SER A 32 -10.65 3.32 -15.58
N ALA A 33 -11.22 3.38 -16.78
CA ALA A 33 -10.86 2.51 -17.89
C ALA A 33 -9.41 2.69 -18.35
N VAL A 34 -8.93 3.93 -18.43
CA VAL A 34 -7.52 4.24 -18.72
C VAL A 34 -6.61 3.67 -17.65
N THR A 35 -6.94 3.86 -16.37
CA THR A 35 -6.17 3.29 -15.26
C THR A 35 -6.11 1.76 -15.34
N HIS A 36 -7.23 1.10 -15.61
CA HIS A 36 -7.27 -0.35 -15.81
C HIS A 36 -6.44 -0.80 -17.01
N SER A 37 -6.43 -0.03 -18.10
CA SER A 37 -5.61 -0.32 -19.27
C SER A 37 -4.11 -0.27 -18.94
N VAL A 38 -3.68 0.79 -18.25
CA VAL A 38 -2.29 0.95 -17.82
C VAL A 38 -1.87 -0.13 -16.82
N ILE A 39 -2.74 -0.47 -15.87
CA ILE A 39 -2.46 -1.57 -14.93
C ILE A 39 -2.31 -2.89 -15.69
N ARG A 40 -3.14 -3.15 -16.70
CA ARG A 40 -3.04 -4.35 -17.52
C ARG A 40 -1.74 -4.39 -18.33
N GLU A 41 -1.32 -3.28 -18.90
CA GLU A 41 -0.06 -3.17 -19.64
C GLU A 41 1.14 -3.38 -18.72
N LYS A 42 1.11 -2.79 -17.52
CA LYS A 42 2.17 -2.91 -16.52
C LYS A 42 2.02 -4.15 -15.62
N ALA A 43 1.02 -4.99 -15.83
CA ALA A 43 0.68 -6.12 -14.97
C ALA A 43 1.82 -7.15 -14.80
N ALA A 44 2.66 -7.30 -15.82
CA ALA A 44 3.79 -8.23 -15.83
C ALA A 44 5.07 -7.67 -15.18
N TYR A 45 5.10 -6.38 -14.82
CA TYR A 45 6.29 -5.82 -14.17
C TYR A 45 6.48 -6.41 -12.76
N PRO A 46 7.74 -6.72 -12.37
CA PRO A 46 8.04 -7.24 -11.05
C PRO A 46 7.83 -6.15 -9.98
N LEU A 47 7.47 -6.57 -8.76
CA LEU A 47 7.28 -5.66 -7.63
C LEU A 47 8.55 -4.90 -7.28
N SER A 48 9.73 -5.45 -7.58
CA SER A 48 11.03 -4.77 -7.43
C SER A 48 11.15 -3.50 -8.26
N ALA A 49 10.39 -3.36 -9.35
CA ALA A 49 10.41 -2.17 -10.19
C ALA A 49 9.67 -0.96 -9.58
N LEU A 50 8.82 -1.20 -8.59
CA LEU A 50 7.97 -0.15 -7.99
C LEU A 50 8.05 -0.07 -6.46
N MET A 51 8.72 -1.03 -5.81
CA MET A 51 8.85 -1.02 -4.35
C MET A 51 9.75 0.12 -3.88
N ALA A 52 9.43 0.69 -2.72
CA ALA A 52 10.36 1.57 -2.00
C ALA A 52 11.48 0.71 -1.40
N GLN A 53 12.73 1.03 -1.76
CA GLN A 53 13.92 0.33 -1.30
C GLN A 53 15.08 1.30 -1.02
N PRO A 54 15.88 1.06 0.04
CA PRO A 54 15.65 0.04 1.06
C PRO A 54 14.38 0.32 1.88
N ALA A 55 13.74 -0.74 2.37
CA ALA A 55 12.62 -0.56 3.29
C ALA A 55 13.11 0.04 4.61
N ILE A 56 12.36 1.01 5.12
CA ILE A 56 12.56 1.52 6.47
C ILE A 56 11.87 0.57 7.42
N THR A 57 12.61 -0.01 8.36
CA THR A 57 12.13 -1.00 9.31
C THR A 57 12.33 -0.54 10.75
N VAL A 58 11.67 -1.20 11.69
CA VAL A 58 11.83 -0.96 13.13
C VAL A 58 11.98 -2.30 13.86
N SER A 59 12.72 -2.31 14.98
CA SER A 59 12.82 -3.50 15.85
C SER A 59 11.53 -3.72 16.64
N ALA A 60 11.20 -4.97 16.94
CA ALA A 60 10.11 -5.31 17.84
C ALA A 60 10.35 -4.78 19.27
N GLU A 61 11.61 -4.65 19.68
CA GLU A 61 12.01 -4.12 20.99
C GLU A 61 11.99 -2.59 21.07
N ALA A 62 11.91 -1.89 19.93
CA ALA A 62 11.86 -0.44 19.89
C ALA A 62 10.61 0.08 20.60
N PHE A 63 10.69 1.27 21.20
CA PHE A 63 9.54 1.92 21.80
C PHE A 63 8.59 2.50 20.73
N LEU A 64 7.29 2.56 21.05
CA LEU A 64 6.27 3.14 20.16
C LEU A 64 6.62 4.57 19.74
N MET A 65 7.24 5.35 20.64
CA MET A 65 7.67 6.70 20.36
C MET A 65 8.73 6.77 19.25
N GLU A 66 9.63 5.80 19.20
CA GLU A 66 10.65 5.71 18.15
C GLU A 66 10.01 5.39 16.78
N ALA A 67 9.10 4.43 16.74
CA ALA A 67 8.35 4.10 15.53
C ALA A 67 7.53 5.31 15.03
N SER A 68 6.87 6.03 15.95
CA SER A 68 6.12 7.25 15.65
C SER A 68 7.01 8.34 15.05
N ARG A 69 8.17 8.59 15.67
CA ARG A 69 9.14 9.58 15.16
C ARG A 69 9.62 9.20 13.76
N LEU A 70 9.95 7.93 13.55
CA LEU A 70 10.43 7.43 12.26
C LEU A 70 9.36 7.57 11.16
N MET A 71 8.10 7.29 11.47
CA MET A 71 6.99 7.49 10.53
C MET A 71 6.82 8.97 10.15
N LEU A 72 6.91 9.88 11.13
CA LEU A 72 6.81 11.33 10.90
C LEU A 72 7.99 11.86 10.08
N GLU A 73 9.21 11.54 10.45
CA GLU A 73 10.42 12.00 9.76
C GLU A 73 10.47 11.52 8.30
N LYS A 74 10.06 10.28 8.06
CA LYS A 74 10.09 9.66 6.73
C LYS A 74 8.78 9.86 5.95
N ARG A 75 7.76 10.45 6.54
CA ARG A 75 6.42 10.67 5.96
C ARG A 75 5.80 9.36 5.45
N ILE A 76 5.90 8.31 6.26
CA ILE A 76 5.36 6.99 5.98
C ILE A 76 4.36 6.59 7.06
N SER A 77 3.32 5.83 6.70
CA SER A 77 2.22 5.46 7.57
C SER A 77 2.29 4.01 8.07
N GLY A 78 3.46 3.40 7.98
CA GLY A 78 3.68 2.05 8.52
C GLY A 78 5.09 1.56 8.26
N LEU A 79 5.55 0.70 9.17
CA LEU A 79 6.90 0.15 9.21
C LEU A 79 6.83 -1.37 9.31
N PRO A 80 7.55 -2.12 8.45
CA PRO A 80 7.84 -3.52 8.73
C PRO A 80 8.62 -3.63 10.04
N VAL A 81 8.25 -4.60 10.86
CA VAL A 81 8.93 -4.90 12.13
C VAL A 81 9.84 -6.10 11.89
N VAL A 82 11.10 -5.96 12.30
CA VAL A 82 12.11 -6.97 12.06
C VAL A 82 12.80 -7.39 13.38
N GLU A 83 13.17 -8.67 13.45
CA GLU A 83 14.13 -9.22 14.40
C GLU A 83 15.23 -9.94 13.62
N ASN A 84 16.48 -9.60 13.87
CA ASN A 84 17.62 -10.14 13.11
C ASN A 84 17.46 -10.00 11.59
N LYS A 85 16.92 -8.87 11.12
CA LYS A 85 16.55 -8.55 9.73
C LYS A 85 15.37 -9.35 9.16
N MET A 86 14.84 -10.34 9.87
CA MET A 86 13.70 -11.13 9.42
C MET A 86 12.38 -10.44 9.78
N LEU A 87 11.43 -10.52 8.88
CA LEU A 87 10.09 -9.96 9.07
C LEU A 87 9.34 -10.71 10.19
N VAL A 88 8.95 -9.99 11.25
CA VAL A 88 8.17 -10.54 12.37
C VAL A 88 6.82 -9.85 12.56
N GLY A 89 6.62 -8.68 11.93
CA GLY A 89 5.37 -7.93 12.06
C GLY A 89 5.32 -6.70 11.17
N ILE A 90 4.24 -5.96 11.32
CA ILE A 90 4.06 -4.62 10.74
C ILE A 90 3.36 -3.73 11.76
N ILE A 91 3.77 -2.48 11.84
CA ILE A 91 3.11 -1.46 12.66
C ILE A 91 2.68 -0.30 11.78
N THR A 92 1.48 0.21 12.00
CA THR A 92 0.90 1.34 11.26
C THR A 92 0.54 2.49 12.19
N GLU A 93 0.25 3.67 11.63
CA GLU A 93 -0.25 4.81 12.41
C GLU A 93 -1.49 4.44 13.26
N GLY A 94 -2.39 3.61 12.71
CA GLY A 94 -3.56 3.15 13.45
C GLY A 94 -3.21 2.29 14.67
N ASP A 95 -2.18 1.45 14.55
CA ASP A 95 -1.70 0.61 15.66
C ASP A 95 -1.00 1.48 16.71
N LEU A 96 -0.23 2.49 16.28
CA LEU A 96 0.38 3.47 17.18
C LEU A 96 -0.69 4.25 17.96
N MET A 97 -1.72 4.77 17.28
CA MET A 97 -2.81 5.49 17.94
C MET A 97 -3.51 4.62 18.98
N ALA A 98 -3.80 3.37 18.63
CA ALA A 98 -4.36 2.39 19.58
C ALA A 98 -3.40 2.14 20.75
N GLY A 99 -2.10 1.98 20.47
CA GLY A 99 -1.06 1.80 21.49
C GLY A 99 -0.87 3.00 22.42
N PHE A 100 -1.21 4.20 21.97
CA PHE A 100 -1.23 5.41 22.80
C PHE A 100 -2.60 5.65 23.48
N GLY A 101 -3.54 4.69 23.39
CA GLY A 101 -4.86 4.79 24.00
C GLY A 101 -5.81 5.76 23.28
N VAL A 102 -5.48 6.20 22.08
CA VAL A 102 -6.36 7.03 21.27
C VAL A 102 -7.40 6.14 20.58
N PRO A 103 -8.71 6.32 20.82
CA PRO A 103 -9.74 5.52 20.16
C PRO A 103 -9.69 5.78 18.65
N VAL A 104 -9.24 4.79 17.89
CA VAL A 104 -9.29 4.83 16.42
C VAL A 104 -10.76 4.68 16.03
N ARG A 105 -11.40 5.75 15.55
CA ARG A 105 -12.70 5.66 14.92
C ARG A 105 -12.60 4.61 13.81
N ALA A 106 -13.30 3.50 13.99
CA ALA A 106 -13.34 2.42 13.01
C ALA A 106 -13.81 2.99 11.67
N ALA A 107 -12.86 3.23 10.77
CA ALA A 107 -13.19 3.51 9.38
C ALA A 107 -13.82 2.24 8.81
N GLN A 108 -15.06 2.41 8.39
CA GLN A 108 -16.00 1.41 7.94
C GLN A 108 -15.39 0.26 7.13
N THR A 109 -15.83 -0.92 7.46
CA THR A 109 -16.08 -2.16 6.77
C THR A 109 -15.23 -3.40 7.06
N SER A 110 -13.93 -3.43 7.12
CA SER A 110 -13.22 -4.68 7.49
C SER A 110 -12.51 -4.61 8.85
N ARG A 111 -12.33 -3.42 9.36
CA ARG A 111 -11.81 -3.16 10.71
C ARG A 111 -12.84 -3.46 11.82
N MET A 112 -14.12 -3.46 11.49
CA MET A 112 -15.20 -3.77 12.45
C MET A 112 -15.13 -5.23 12.92
N LYS A 113 -14.73 -6.17 12.05
CA LYS A 113 -14.54 -7.57 12.43
C LYS A 113 -13.32 -7.74 13.35
N LYS A 114 -12.20 -7.03 13.07
CA LYS A 114 -11.01 -7.01 13.94
C LYS A 114 -11.26 -6.24 15.24
N ALA A 115 -12.04 -5.16 15.20
CA ALA A 115 -12.44 -4.42 16.40
C ALA A 115 -13.39 -5.25 17.29
N LEU A 116 -14.27 -6.05 16.68
CA LEU A 116 -15.14 -6.96 17.41
C LEU A 116 -14.36 -8.11 18.06
N ASP A 117 -13.37 -8.68 17.36
CA ASP A 117 -12.46 -9.68 17.92
C ASP A 117 -11.58 -9.10 19.03
N SER A 118 -11.11 -7.86 18.88
CA SER A 118 -10.34 -7.15 19.90
C SER A 118 -11.21 -6.74 21.09
N TRP A 119 -12.52 -6.53 20.88
CA TRP A 119 -13.48 -6.23 21.96
C TRP A 119 -13.86 -7.49 22.75
N LEU A 120 -13.93 -8.63 22.07
CA LEU A 120 -14.18 -9.94 22.72
C LEU A 120 -12.95 -10.47 23.47
N HIS A 121 -11.75 -10.00 23.11
CA HIS A 121 -10.49 -10.30 23.79
C HIS A 121 -9.74 -9.00 24.08
N PRO A 122 -10.21 -8.18 25.05
CA PRO A 122 -9.51 -6.95 25.41
C PRO A 122 -8.14 -7.33 25.98
N HIS A 123 -7.09 -7.23 25.16
CA HIS A 123 -5.78 -7.05 25.73
C HIS A 123 -5.78 -5.66 26.37
N PRO A 124 -5.51 -5.53 27.67
CA PRO A 124 -5.33 -4.21 28.27
C PRO A 124 -4.10 -3.60 27.57
N ILE A 125 -4.33 -2.70 26.61
CA ILE A 125 -3.27 -1.89 26.05
C ILE A 125 -2.87 -0.96 27.19
N SER A 126 -1.83 -1.37 27.91
CA SER A 126 -1.21 -0.53 28.92
C SER A 126 -0.58 0.64 28.15
N THR A 127 -1.19 1.81 28.25
CA THR A 127 -0.72 3.06 27.64
C THR A 127 0.52 3.58 28.36
N SER A 128 1.46 2.71 28.63
CA SER A 128 2.73 3.10 29.21
C SER A 128 3.60 3.72 28.11
N PRO A 129 4.27 4.85 28.37
CA PRO A 129 5.28 5.41 27.46
C PRO A 129 6.39 4.42 27.11
N THR A 130 6.46 3.32 27.82
CA THR A 130 7.45 2.25 27.68
C THR A 130 6.97 1.06 26.85
N SER A 131 5.75 1.10 26.25
CA SER A 131 5.27 0.03 25.39
C SER A 131 6.14 -0.13 24.15
N THR A 132 6.43 -1.39 23.81
CA THR A 132 7.25 -1.72 22.65
C THR A 132 6.41 -1.94 21.39
N VAL A 133 7.04 -1.85 20.25
CA VAL A 133 6.43 -2.15 18.95
C VAL A 133 5.91 -3.58 18.92
N GLY A 134 6.64 -4.52 19.45
CA GLY A 134 6.28 -5.94 19.51
C GLY A 134 4.99 -6.26 20.27
N GLU A 135 4.58 -5.38 21.21
CA GLU A 135 3.33 -5.52 21.98
C GLU A 135 2.09 -5.15 21.16
N VAL A 136 2.23 -4.22 20.18
CA VAL A 136 1.09 -3.67 19.41
C VAL A 136 1.10 -4.02 17.94
N MET A 137 2.23 -4.52 17.40
CA MET A 137 2.36 -4.84 15.98
C MET A 137 1.38 -5.92 15.53
N ILE A 138 1.02 -5.90 14.26
CA ILE A 138 0.29 -6.97 13.59
C ILE A 138 1.31 -8.03 13.15
N ARG A 139 1.19 -9.25 13.67
CA ARG A 139 2.12 -10.36 13.36
C ARG A 139 1.80 -11.06 12.03
N SER A 140 0.54 -11.09 11.63
CA SER A 140 0.10 -11.69 10.36
C SER A 140 0.32 -10.72 9.21
N VAL A 141 1.54 -10.66 8.69
CA VAL A 141 1.93 -9.75 7.60
C VAL A 141 1.74 -10.44 6.26
N VAL A 142 1.06 -9.75 5.34
CA VAL A 142 1.01 -10.16 3.94
C VAL A 142 2.30 -9.69 3.27
N SER A 143 3.11 -10.63 2.82
CA SER A 143 4.38 -10.39 2.14
C SER A 143 4.34 -10.91 0.71
N ALA A 144 5.25 -10.43 -0.11
CA ALA A 144 5.47 -10.86 -1.48
C ALA A 144 6.98 -10.90 -1.77
N GLU A 145 7.37 -11.55 -2.86
CA GLU A 145 8.76 -11.59 -3.32
C GLU A 145 9.02 -10.51 -4.37
N PRO A 146 10.26 -10.03 -4.52
CA PRO A 146 10.62 -8.99 -5.49
C PRO A 146 10.26 -9.33 -6.93
N GLN A 147 10.30 -10.61 -7.31
CA GLN A 147 10.04 -11.13 -8.64
C GLN A 147 8.55 -11.30 -8.96
N GLN A 148 7.70 -11.35 -7.93
CA GLN A 148 6.26 -11.42 -8.15
C GLN A 148 5.80 -10.20 -8.93
N THR A 149 4.81 -10.40 -9.79
CA THR A 149 4.31 -9.37 -10.69
C THR A 149 3.38 -8.38 -9.98
N LEU A 150 3.23 -7.19 -10.55
CA LEU A 150 2.25 -6.20 -10.10
C LEU A 150 0.83 -6.80 -10.02
N LYS A 151 0.46 -7.66 -10.98
CA LYS A 151 -0.84 -8.35 -10.97
C LYS A 151 -1.00 -9.21 -9.71
N GLU A 152 0.00 -10.04 -9.41
CA GLU A 152 -0.01 -10.90 -8.22
C GLU A 152 -0.04 -10.08 -6.93
N GLY A 153 0.75 -8.99 -6.87
CA GLY A 153 0.74 -8.06 -5.74
C GLY A 153 -0.64 -7.42 -5.50
N LEU A 154 -1.30 -6.96 -6.57
CA LEU A 154 -2.66 -6.42 -6.50
C LEU A 154 -3.67 -7.48 -6.04
N GLU A 155 -3.51 -8.72 -6.49
CA GLU A 155 -4.37 -9.83 -6.08
C GLU A 155 -4.20 -10.17 -4.60
N LEU A 156 -2.97 -10.18 -4.09
CA LEU A 156 -2.67 -10.31 -2.66
C LEU A 156 -3.32 -9.18 -1.85
N MET A 157 -3.14 -7.91 -2.27
CA MET A 157 -3.76 -6.76 -1.59
C MET A 157 -5.28 -6.87 -1.54
N ARG A 158 -5.91 -7.28 -2.64
CA ARG A 158 -7.36 -7.46 -2.73
C ARG A 158 -7.83 -8.64 -1.85
N ARG A 159 -7.17 -9.79 -1.96
CA ARG A 159 -7.54 -11.03 -1.24
C ARG A 159 -7.47 -10.85 0.27
N TYR A 160 -6.43 -10.22 0.75
CA TYR A 160 -6.19 -10.02 2.18
C TYR A 160 -6.67 -8.65 2.71
N GLN A 161 -7.29 -7.83 1.84
CA GLN A 161 -7.82 -6.51 2.18
C GLN A 161 -6.76 -5.59 2.82
N VAL A 162 -5.51 -5.67 2.33
CA VAL A 162 -4.40 -4.84 2.78
C VAL A 162 -4.08 -3.73 1.78
N THR A 163 -3.46 -2.66 2.26
CA THR A 163 -3.09 -1.50 1.44
C THR A 163 -1.60 -1.44 1.15
N ARG A 164 -0.84 -2.40 1.65
CA ARG A 164 0.61 -2.50 1.49
C ARG A 164 1.07 -3.95 1.57
N LEU A 165 2.18 -4.24 0.89
CA LEU A 165 2.87 -5.53 0.93
C LEU A 165 4.30 -5.29 1.39
N VAL A 166 4.76 -6.09 2.32
CA VAL A 166 6.19 -6.13 2.67
C VAL A 166 6.88 -7.07 1.69
N ILE A 167 7.92 -6.58 1.04
CA ILE A 167 8.69 -7.39 0.09
C ILE A 167 9.85 -8.03 0.83
N VAL A 168 9.92 -9.35 0.72
CA VAL A 168 10.95 -10.16 1.39
C VAL A 168 11.69 -11.01 0.37
N ASP A 169 12.97 -11.24 0.62
CA ASP A 169 13.78 -12.17 -0.15
C ASP A 169 13.51 -13.64 0.23
N ASP A 170 14.25 -14.55 -0.39
CA ASP A 170 14.21 -16.00 -0.14
C ASP A 170 14.61 -16.38 1.30
N GLN A 171 15.37 -15.53 1.98
CA GLN A 171 15.75 -15.66 3.38
C GLN A 171 14.76 -14.99 4.35
N ARG A 172 13.60 -14.51 3.84
CA ARG A 172 12.59 -13.74 4.59
C ARG A 172 13.10 -12.42 5.17
N GLN A 173 14.20 -11.88 4.65
CA GLN A 173 14.67 -10.56 5.02
C GLN A 173 13.87 -9.49 4.28
N VAL A 174 13.57 -8.39 4.95
CA VAL A 174 12.81 -7.28 4.36
C VAL A 174 13.69 -6.51 3.40
N VAL A 175 13.34 -6.51 2.11
CA VAL A 175 14.07 -5.81 1.05
C VAL A 175 13.33 -4.58 0.52
N GLY A 176 12.03 -4.51 0.69
CA GLY A 176 11.22 -3.39 0.20
C GLY A 176 9.82 -3.36 0.80
N ILE A 177 9.06 -2.35 0.38
CA ILE A 177 7.63 -2.22 0.66
C ILE A 177 6.92 -1.66 -0.55
N VAL A 178 5.73 -2.18 -0.86
CA VAL A 178 4.85 -1.67 -1.92
C VAL A 178 3.55 -1.22 -1.30
N THR A 179 3.14 -0.01 -1.58
CA THR A 179 1.85 0.56 -1.18
C THR A 179 0.96 0.85 -2.38
N ARG A 180 -0.33 1.12 -2.14
CA ARG A 180 -1.23 1.61 -3.20
C ARG A 180 -0.71 2.90 -3.86
N SER A 181 -0.06 3.77 -3.09
CA SER A 181 0.51 5.02 -3.61
C SER A 181 1.67 4.75 -4.56
N ASP A 182 2.49 3.73 -4.30
CA ASP A 182 3.59 3.34 -5.20
C ASP A 182 3.03 2.78 -6.51
N ILE A 183 1.99 1.95 -6.43
CA ILE A 183 1.30 1.41 -7.60
C ILE A 183 0.69 2.55 -8.42
N LEU A 184 -0.02 3.48 -7.80
CA LEU A 184 -0.61 4.64 -8.50
C LEU A 184 0.49 5.48 -9.17
N ARG A 185 1.58 5.78 -8.47
CA ARG A 185 2.70 6.53 -9.01
C ARG A 185 3.35 5.82 -10.20
N PHE A 186 3.57 4.52 -10.09
CA PHE A 186 4.12 3.70 -11.16
C PHE A 186 3.20 3.63 -12.38
N THR A 187 1.89 3.54 -12.18
CA THR A 187 0.90 3.49 -13.27
C THR A 187 0.62 4.86 -13.88
N SER A 188 0.77 5.95 -13.11
CA SER A 188 0.57 7.33 -13.60
C SER A 188 1.82 7.93 -14.24
N ALA A 189 3.01 7.32 -14.05
CA ALA A 189 4.23 7.78 -14.69
C ALA A 189 4.17 7.57 -16.20
N ASP A 190 4.45 8.63 -16.97
CA ASP A 190 4.53 8.60 -18.43
C ASP A 190 5.49 7.48 -18.88
N PRO A 191 5.14 6.67 -19.88
CA PRO A 191 6.01 5.59 -20.39
C PRO A 191 7.40 6.06 -20.81
N GLN A 192 7.58 7.35 -21.10
CA GLN A 192 8.87 7.93 -21.50
C GLN A 192 9.81 8.26 -20.33
N THR A 193 9.32 8.22 -19.08
CA THR A 193 10.11 8.58 -17.89
C THR A 193 10.46 7.36 -17.02
N THR A 194 9.98 6.17 -17.36
CA THR A 194 10.34 4.94 -16.63
C THR A 194 11.75 4.51 -17.05
N PRO A 195 12.69 4.35 -16.11
CA PRO A 195 14.00 3.81 -16.45
C PRO A 195 13.81 2.44 -17.09
N LEU A 196 14.36 2.28 -18.30
CA LEU A 196 14.46 0.97 -18.94
C LEU A 196 15.24 0.05 -17.99
N LEU A 197 14.60 -0.97 -17.47
CA LEU A 197 15.29 -2.07 -16.81
C LEU A 197 16.32 -2.62 -17.82
N PRO A 198 17.58 -2.85 -17.42
CA PRO A 198 18.52 -3.52 -18.27
C PRO A 198 17.93 -4.87 -18.71
N PRO A 199 18.14 -5.28 -19.97
CA PRO A 199 17.64 -6.57 -20.43
C PRO A 199 18.21 -7.66 -19.53
N ALA A 200 17.33 -8.60 -19.13
CA ALA A 200 17.75 -9.79 -18.40
C ALA A 200 18.87 -10.46 -19.20
N THR A 201 20.07 -10.44 -18.66
CA THR A 201 21.20 -11.20 -19.21
C THR A 201 20.84 -12.66 -19.14
N ALA A 202 20.51 -13.23 -20.32
CA ALA A 202 20.44 -14.67 -20.49
C ALA A 202 21.85 -15.23 -20.23
N GLY A 203 21.96 -16.08 -19.24
CA GLY A 203 23.11 -16.87 -18.86
C GLY A 203 22.64 -18.22 -18.38
#